data_203ecfbad264d171b7403daf9e696929
#
_entry.id   203ecfbad264d171b7403daf9e696929
#
_cell.length_a   1.000
_cell.length_b   1.000
_cell.length_c   1.000
_cell.angle_alpha   90.00
_cell.angle_beta   90.00
_cell.angle_gamma   90.00
#
_symmetry.space_group_name_H-M   'P 1'
#
loop_
_entity.id
_entity.type
_entity.pdbx_description
1 polymer ?
#
loop_
_entity_poly.entity_id
_entity_poly.type
_entity_poly.pdbx_seq_one_letter_code
_entity_poly.pdbx_strand_id
1 'polypeptide(L)'
;MDPIRTRTADLADAENIARLVNAAFRPERFFSDADRTNPDKVRELLQKGKFLLVEEASVLVGCVYEEVRGDRGYFGLLAVDPARQRAGMGSSLVKVAEEHCRAAGCLFMDLTIVNLRKELHGYYRRLGYVENGTLPFPDDQHSPKLPCHLVKMSKPLS
;
A
#
# COMPACT_ATOMS: atom_id res chain seq x y z
N MET A 1 -13.87 -12.63 -21.36
CA MET A 1 -13.56 -11.91 -20.11
C MET A 1 -12.36 -12.59 -19.46
N ASP A 2 -11.31 -11.81 -19.17
CA ASP A 2 -10.13 -12.37 -18.54
C ASP A 2 -10.43 -12.74 -17.09
N PRO A 3 -9.93 -13.91 -16.63
CA PRO A 3 -10.16 -14.30 -15.24
C PRO A 3 -9.38 -13.40 -14.29
N ILE A 4 -10.05 -12.98 -13.22
CA ILE A 4 -9.46 -12.20 -12.12
C ILE A 4 -9.29 -13.13 -10.93
N ARG A 5 -8.08 -13.17 -10.37
CA ARG A 5 -7.76 -14.01 -9.22
C ARG A 5 -7.11 -13.16 -8.11
N THR A 6 -7.48 -13.47 -6.88
CA THR A 6 -6.86 -12.87 -5.70
C THR A 6 -6.13 -13.97 -4.95
N ARG A 7 -4.89 -13.71 -4.54
CA ARG A 7 -4.11 -14.66 -3.76
C ARG A 7 -3.10 -13.95 -2.86
N THR A 8 -2.55 -14.70 -1.91
CA THR A 8 -1.46 -14.21 -1.06
C THR A 8 -0.13 -14.48 -1.76
N ALA A 9 0.79 -13.53 -1.66
CA ALA A 9 2.10 -13.64 -2.30
C ALA A 9 3.02 -14.58 -1.54
N ASP A 10 4.00 -15.13 -2.27
CA ASP A 10 5.14 -15.82 -1.69
C ASP A 10 6.45 -15.12 -2.11
N LEU A 11 7.60 -15.67 -1.70
CA LEU A 11 8.89 -15.03 -1.98
C LEU A 11 9.21 -14.91 -3.47
N ALA A 12 8.66 -15.80 -4.29
CA ALA A 12 8.87 -15.77 -5.74
C ALA A 12 8.18 -14.58 -6.41
N ASP A 13 7.25 -13.92 -5.72
CA ASP A 13 6.52 -12.78 -6.27
C ASP A 13 7.26 -11.44 -6.10
N ALA A 14 8.40 -11.43 -5.39
CA ALA A 14 9.05 -10.18 -4.98
C ALA A 14 9.39 -9.26 -6.14
N GLU A 15 9.93 -9.78 -7.24
CA GLU A 15 10.31 -8.96 -8.39
C GLU A 15 9.10 -8.31 -9.06
N ASN A 16 8.02 -9.08 -9.23
CA ASN A 16 6.81 -8.55 -9.87
C ASN A 16 6.10 -7.54 -8.98
N ILE A 17 6.08 -7.77 -7.66
CA ILE A 17 5.52 -6.80 -6.71
C ILE A 17 6.30 -5.49 -6.78
N ALA A 18 7.64 -5.55 -6.72
CA ALA A 18 8.47 -4.35 -6.78
C ALA A 18 8.23 -3.57 -8.07
N ARG A 19 8.13 -4.27 -9.21
CA ARG A 19 7.88 -3.63 -10.51
C ARG A 19 6.53 -2.92 -10.52
N LEU A 20 5.49 -3.58 -10.02
CA LEU A 20 4.13 -3.00 -9.97
C LEU A 20 4.10 -1.77 -9.05
N VAL A 21 4.67 -1.90 -7.85
CA VAL A 21 4.70 -0.80 -6.88
C VAL A 21 5.43 0.41 -7.47
N ASN A 22 6.62 0.20 -8.03
CA ASN A 22 7.38 1.30 -8.60
C ASN A 22 6.65 1.98 -9.76
N ALA A 23 5.96 1.22 -10.59
CA ALA A 23 5.16 1.78 -11.68
C ALA A 23 3.99 2.62 -11.14
N ALA A 24 3.30 2.12 -10.13
CA ALA A 24 2.13 2.79 -9.55
C ALA A 24 2.54 4.05 -8.76
N PHE A 25 3.77 4.10 -8.23
CA PHE A 25 4.25 5.24 -7.45
C PHE A 25 5.02 6.26 -8.28
N ARG A 26 5.03 6.17 -9.61
CA ARG A 26 5.61 7.20 -10.47
C ARG A 26 5.09 8.62 -10.22
N PRO A 27 3.82 8.84 -9.83
CA PRO A 27 3.38 10.18 -9.45
C PRO A 27 4.19 10.83 -8.33
N GLU A 28 5.02 10.07 -7.59
CA GLU A 28 5.90 10.63 -6.56
C GLU A 28 7.24 11.13 -7.11
N ARG A 29 7.50 10.98 -8.41
CA ARG A 29 8.76 11.41 -9.02
C ARG A 29 9.01 12.92 -8.93
N PHE A 30 7.98 13.71 -8.72
CA PHE A 30 8.18 15.17 -8.59
C PHE A 30 8.89 15.55 -7.30
N PHE A 31 8.88 14.68 -6.28
CA PHE A 31 9.61 14.96 -5.03
C PHE A 31 10.65 13.88 -4.70
N SER A 32 10.67 12.75 -5.37
CA SER A 32 11.65 11.69 -5.10
C SER A 32 11.98 10.93 -6.38
N ASP A 33 13.27 10.87 -6.71
CA ASP A 33 13.75 10.10 -7.85
C ASP A 33 14.00 8.63 -7.50
N ALA A 34 13.99 8.29 -6.21
CA ALA A 34 14.24 6.92 -5.78
C ALA A 34 13.05 6.02 -6.10
N ASP A 35 13.34 4.77 -6.42
CA ASP A 35 12.31 3.75 -6.52
C ASP A 35 11.63 3.60 -5.17
N ARG A 36 10.32 3.35 -5.19
CA ARG A 36 9.54 3.23 -3.97
C ARG A 36 9.94 2.00 -3.17
N THR A 37 10.31 0.93 -3.86
CA THR A 37 10.73 -0.32 -3.23
C THR A 37 11.66 -1.10 -4.16
N ASN A 38 12.12 -2.26 -3.71
CA ASN A 38 12.92 -3.19 -4.50
C ASN A 38 12.61 -4.62 -4.02
N PRO A 39 13.05 -5.65 -4.76
CA PRO A 39 12.72 -7.03 -4.38
C PRO A 39 13.20 -7.43 -2.98
N ASP A 40 14.36 -6.95 -2.54
CA ASP A 40 14.87 -7.29 -1.20
C ASP A 40 13.99 -6.71 -0.11
N LYS A 41 13.54 -5.47 -0.26
CA LYS A 41 12.60 -4.85 0.70
C LYS A 41 11.27 -5.57 0.72
N VAL A 42 10.78 -6.02 -0.43
CA VAL A 42 9.54 -6.81 -0.50
C VAL A 42 9.72 -8.12 0.28
N ARG A 43 10.86 -8.79 0.11
CA ARG A 43 11.15 -10.03 0.85
C ARG A 43 11.19 -9.80 2.36
N GLU A 44 11.76 -8.70 2.81
CA GLU A 44 11.76 -8.33 4.23
C GLU A 44 10.34 -8.15 4.76
N LEU A 45 9.49 -7.46 4.00
CA LEU A 45 8.10 -7.25 4.40
C LEU A 45 7.32 -8.55 4.46
N LEU A 46 7.61 -9.49 3.56
CA LEU A 46 6.95 -10.80 3.57
C LEU A 46 7.24 -11.61 4.84
N GLN A 47 8.29 -11.27 5.58
CA GLN A 47 8.59 -11.90 6.86
C GLN A 47 7.77 -11.30 8.01
N LYS A 48 7.24 -10.09 7.84
CA LYS A 48 6.49 -9.38 8.87
C LYS A 48 4.98 -9.40 8.64
N GLY A 49 4.58 -9.51 7.40
CA GLY A 49 3.17 -9.44 7.01
C GLY A 49 2.92 -10.15 5.71
N LYS A 50 1.88 -9.72 5.00
CA LYS A 50 1.43 -10.38 3.78
C LYS A 50 1.22 -9.37 2.66
N PHE A 51 1.46 -9.79 1.42
CA PHE A 51 0.97 -9.07 0.26
C PHE A 51 -0.23 -9.82 -0.32
N LEU A 52 -1.32 -9.09 -0.52
CA LEU A 52 -2.44 -9.58 -1.31
C LEU A 52 -2.20 -9.18 -2.75
N LEU A 53 -2.41 -10.10 -3.66
CA LEU A 53 -2.18 -9.88 -5.09
C LEU A 53 -3.48 -10.06 -5.86
N VAL A 54 -3.67 -9.22 -6.86
CA VAL A 54 -4.73 -9.37 -7.85
C VAL A 54 -4.08 -9.65 -9.19
N GLU A 55 -4.47 -10.75 -9.81
CA GLU A 55 -3.99 -11.15 -11.13
C GLU A 55 -5.14 -11.16 -12.12
N GLU A 56 -4.86 -10.74 -13.34
CA GLU A 56 -5.80 -10.79 -14.45
C GLU A 56 -5.08 -11.48 -15.60
N ALA A 57 -5.61 -12.62 -16.06
CA ALA A 57 -4.97 -13.42 -17.09
C ALA A 57 -3.51 -13.75 -16.76
N SER A 58 -3.24 -14.11 -15.49
CA SER A 58 -1.92 -14.45 -14.94
C SER A 58 -0.93 -13.29 -14.88
N VAL A 59 -1.39 -12.07 -15.08
CA VAL A 59 -0.57 -10.86 -14.95
C VAL A 59 -0.92 -10.15 -13.64
N LEU A 60 0.09 -9.78 -12.87
CA LEU A 60 -0.10 -9.03 -11.63
C LEU A 60 -0.55 -7.60 -11.94
N VAL A 61 -1.73 -7.22 -11.48
CA VAL A 61 -2.32 -5.92 -11.77
C VAL A 61 -2.63 -5.09 -10.51
N GLY A 62 -2.56 -5.69 -9.34
CA GLY A 62 -2.79 -4.96 -8.10
C GLY A 62 -2.16 -5.66 -6.92
N CYS A 63 -1.81 -4.90 -5.89
CA CYS A 63 -1.30 -5.47 -4.64
C CYS A 63 -1.53 -4.51 -3.48
N VAL A 64 -1.51 -5.07 -2.26
CA VAL A 64 -1.45 -4.30 -1.02
C VAL A 64 -0.71 -5.12 0.02
N TYR A 65 0.14 -4.43 0.80
CA TYR A 65 0.81 -5.03 1.95
C TYR A 65 -0.07 -4.86 3.19
N GLU A 66 -0.22 -5.91 3.99
CA GLU A 66 -0.95 -5.84 5.26
C GLU A 66 -0.13 -6.47 6.37
N GLU A 67 -0.24 -5.90 7.58
CA GLU A 67 0.53 -6.36 8.73
C GLU A 67 -0.30 -6.16 10.00
N VAL A 68 -0.26 -7.16 10.89
CA VAL A 68 -0.91 -7.07 12.21
C VAL A 68 0.15 -6.63 13.23
N ARG A 69 -0.11 -5.52 13.92
CA ARG A 69 0.77 -4.93 14.94
C ARG A 69 0.01 -4.82 16.24
N GLY A 70 -0.06 -5.92 17.02
CA GLY A 70 -0.87 -5.95 18.23
C GLY A 70 -2.36 -5.87 17.90
N ASP A 71 -3.05 -4.88 18.48
CA ASP A 71 -4.48 -4.64 18.22
C ASP A 71 -4.72 -3.67 17.07
N ARG A 72 -3.66 -3.31 16.32
CA ARG A 72 -3.75 -2.41 15.17
C ARG A 72 -3.29 -3.13 13.91
N GLY A 73 -4.02 -2.94 12.83
CA GLY A 73 -3.60 -3.36 11.50
C GLY A 73 -2.89 -2.21 10.81
N TYR A 74 -2.07 -2.54 9.84
CA TYR A 74 -1.40 -1.58 8.98
C TYR A 74 -1.47 -2.07 7.55
N PHE A 75 -1.71 -1.17 6.59
CA PHE A 75 -1.50 -1.50 5.20
C PHE A 75 -0.65 -0.42 4.53
N GLY A 76 0.07 -0.83 3.51
CA GLY A 76 0.91 0.06 2.73
C GLY A 76 1.16 -0.50 1.34
N LEU A 77 1.92 0.22 0.56
CA LEU A 77 2.29 -0.16 -0.79
C LEU A 77 1.10 -0.63 -1.63
N LEU A 78 -0.04 0.06 -1.45
CA LEU A 78 -1.23 -0.17 -2.28
C LEU A 78 -0.89 0.28 -3.69
N ALA A 79 -0.90 -0.64 -4.62
CA ALA A 79 -0.52 -0.37 -6.00
C ALA A 79 -1.49 -1.05 -6.95
N VAL A 80 -1.92 -0.30 -7.97
CA VAL A 80 -2.75 -0.82 -9.04
C VAL A 80 -2.08 -0.40 -10.35
N ASP A 81 -2.02 -1.33 -11.30
CA ASP A 81 -1.50 -1.04 -12.63
C ASP A 81 -2.14 0.26 -13.14
N PRO A 82 -1.33 1.25 -13.56
CA PRO A 82 -1.87 2.54 -14.02
C PRO A 82 -2.97 2.43 -15.07
N ALA A 83 -2.94 1.39 -15.91
CA ALA A 83 -3.97 1.16 -16.92
C ALA A 83 -5.30 0.70 -16.33
N ARG A 84 -5.37 0.37 -15.03
CA ARG A 84 -6.56 -0.22 -14.38
C ARG A 84 -7.01 0.53 -13.12
N GLN A 85 -6.48 1.72 -12.87
CA GLN A 85 -6.74 2.44 -11.61
C GLN A 85 -8.18 2.93 -11.44
N ARG A 86 -9.00 2.91 -12.46
CA ARG A 86 -10.37 3.41 -12.40
C ARG A 86 -11.42 2.34 -12.15
N ALA A 87 -11.01 1.10 -11.93
CA ALA A 87 -11.95 -0.01 -11.79
C ALA A 87 -12.35 -0.32 -10.34
N GLY A 88 -11.96 0.53 -9.37
CA GLY A 88 -12.27 0.31 -7.95
C GLY A 88 -11.41 -0.77 -7.30
N MET A 89 -10.37 -1.22 -7.96
CA MET A 89 -9.51 -2.29 -7.45
C MET A 89 -8.78 -1.89 -6.18
N GLY A 90 -8.28 -0.64 -6.11
CA GLY A 90 -7.58 -0.14 -4.93
C GLY A 90 -8.47 -0.18 -3.69
N SER A 91 -9.69 0.33 -3.80
CA SER A 91 -10.65 0.31 -2.69
C SER A 91 -11.01 -1.10 -2.26
N SER A 92 -11.13 -2.03 -3.21
CA SER A 92 -11.40 -3.44 -2.92
C SER A 92 -10.25 -4.07 -2.15
N LEU A 93 -9.01 -3.77 -2.53
CA LEU A 93 -7.83 -4.28 -1.82
C LEU A 93 -7.75 -3.75 -0.39
N VAL A 94 -8.03 -2.47 -0.17
CA VAL A 94 -8.08 -1.88 1.16
C VAL A 94 -9.13 -2.60 2.01
N LYS A 95 -10.31 -2.85 1.44
CA LYS A 95 -11.40 -3.50 2.17
C LYS A 95 -11.03 -4.92 2.59
N VAL A 96 -10.38 -5.68 1.72
CA VAL A 96 -9.94 -7.03 2.06
C VAL A 96 -8.88 -6.99 3.17
N ALA A 97 -7.92 -6.05 3.09
CA ALA A 97 -6.92 -5.89 4.15
C ALA A 97 -7.58 -5.54 5.49
N GLU A 98 -8.60 -4.66 5.48
CA GLU A 98 -9.36 -4.33 6.69
C GLU A 98 -10.05 -5.56 7.28
N GLU A 99 -10.66 -6.37 6.44
CA GLU A 99 -11.36 -7.59 6.89
C GLU A 99 -10.38 -8.61 7.48
N HIS A 100 -9.20 -8.78 6.87
CA HIS A 100 -8.17 -9.67 7.41
C HIS A 100 -7.70 -9.22 8.79
N CYS A 101 -7.44 -7.93 8.95
CA CYS A 101 -6.99 -7.39 10.22
C CYS A 101 -8.09 -7.44 11.28
N ARG A 102 -9.34 -7.18 10.90
CA ARG A 102 -10.48 -7.32 11.82
C ARG A 102 -10.61 -8.76 12.31
N ALA A 103 -10.49 -9.73 11.40
CA ALA A 103 -10.56 -11.14 11.76
C ALA A 103 -9.42 -11.56 12.66
N ALA A 104 -8.28 -10.91 12.59
CA ALA A 104 -7.12 -11.15 13.46
C ALA A 104 -7.23 -10.44 14.82
N GLY A 105 -8.32 -9.72 15.08
CA GLY A 105 -8.55 -9.04 16.36
C GLY A 105 -8.13 -7.58 16.38
N CYS A 106 -7.75 -6.99 15.25
CA CYS A 106 -7.37 -5.58 15.22
C CYS A 106 -8.58 -4.67 15.40
N LEU A 107 -8.39 -3.61 16.17
CA LEU A 107 -9.43 -2.62 16.47
C LEU A 107 -9.35 -1.42 15.53
N PHE A 108 -8.19 -1.18 14.94
CA PHE A 108 -7.95 -0.03 14.06
C PHE A 108 -7.10 -0.47 12.86
N MET A 109 -7.26 0.26 11.77
CA MET A 109 -6.40 0.14 10.59
C MET A 109 -5.62 1.44 10.39
N ASP A 110 -4.32 1.33 10.21
CA ASP A 110 -3.41 2.47 10.06
C ASP A 110 -2.78 2.48 8.67
N LEU A 111 -2.46 3.67 8.19
CA LEU A 111 -1.67 3.86 6.99
C LEU A 111 -0.84 5.14 7.11
N THR A 112 0.14 5.31 6.24
CA THR A 112 0.87 6.56 6.10
C THR A 112 0.90 6.97 4.63
N ILE A 113 0.87 8.29 4.40
CA ILE A 113 1.03 8.87 3.06
C ILE A 113 2.00 10.03 3.14
N VAL A 114 2.63 10.36 2.03
CA VAL A 114 3.48 11.57 1.96
C VAL A 114 2.56 12.78 1.84
N ASN A 115 2.85 13.81 2.64
CA ASN A 115 2.00 15.02 2.70
C ASN A 115 1.82 15.70 1.33
N LEU A 116 2.79 15.55 0.42
CA LEU A 116 2.72 16.15 -0.91
C LEU A 116 1.75 15.43 -1.87
N ARG A 117 1.32 14.22 -1.51
CA ARG A 117 0.31 13.47 -2.27
C ARG A 117 -1.08 13.86 -1.79
N LYS A 118 -1.47 15.11 -2.08
CA LYS A 118 -2.71 15.68 -1.56
C LYS A 118 -3.97 14.93 -2.00
N GLU A 119 -3.94 14.35 -3.19
CA GLU A 119 -5.07 13.57 -3.71
C GLU A 119 -5.36 12.34 -2.85
N LEU A 120 -4.34 11.78 -2.18
CA LEU A 120 -4.51 10.60 -1.34
C LEU A 120 -5.23 10.92 -0.04
N HIS A 121 -5.08 12.14 0.50
CA HIS A 121 -5.84 12.56 1.69
C HIS A 121 -7.34 12.40 1.47
N GLY A 122 -7.86 12.97 0.39
CA GLY A 122 -9.27 12.88 0.06
C GLY A 122 -9.71 11.45 -0.23
N TYR A 123 -8.88 10.71 -0.94
CA TYR A 123 -9.16 9.32 -1.28
C TYR A 123 -9.38 8.47 -0.01
N TYR A 124 -8.45 8.55 0.95
CA TYR A 124 -8.55 7.75 2.17
C TYR A 124 -9.61 8.28 3.13
N ARG A 125 -9.84 9.60 3.17
CA ARG A 125 -10.96 10.14 3.94
C ARG A 125 -12.29 9.57 3.49
N ARG A 126 -12.49 9.42 2.18
CA ARG A 126 -13.71 8.81 1.65
C ARG A 126 -13.85 7.35 2.07
N LEU A 127 -12.75 6.66 2.35
CA LEU A 127 -12.77 5.29 2.85
C LEU A 127 -12.91 5.21 4.37
N GLY A 128 -13.01 6.35 5.05
CA GLY A 128 -13.24 6.40 6.49
C GLY A 128 -12.02 6.70 7.35
N TYR A 129 -10.87 6.98 6.74
CA TYR A 129 -9.64 7.28 7.48
C TYR A 129 -9.57 8.74 7.87
N VAL A 130 -9.03 9.00 9.08
CA VAL A 130 -8.80 10.37 9.55
C VAL A 130 -7.34 10.53 9.95
N GLU A 131 -6.80 11.72 9.74
CA GLU A 131 -5.44 12.04 10.10
C GLU A 131 -5.26 12.05 11.61
N ASN A 132 -4.18 11.42 12.11
CA ASN A 132 -3.93 11.35 13.54
C ASN A 132 -2.46 11.56 13.94
N GLY A 133 -1.66 12.15 13.07
CA GLY A 133 -0.28 12.47 13.39
C GLY A 133 0.61 12.57 12.17
N THR A 134 1.88 12.81 12.43
CA THR A 134 2.90 12.91 11.38
C THR A 134 4.14 12.12 11.79
N LEU A 135 4.94 11.75 10.80
CA LEU A 135 6.24 11.10 10.99
C LEU A 135 7.25 11.75 10.05
N PRO A 136 8.55 11.77 10.41
CA PRO A 136 9.57 12.23 9.48
C PRO A 136 9.62 11.34 8.24
N PHE A 137 10.04 11.93 7.11
CA PHE A 137 10.30 11.15 5.91
C PHE A 137 11.46 10.18 6.21
N PRO A 138 11.38 8.90 5.76
CA PRO A 138 12.40 7.90 6.11
C PRO A 138 13.81 8.27 5.63
N ASP A 139 14.80 8.19 6.54
CA ASP A 139 16.19 8.54 6.24
C ASP A 139 16.93 7.47 5.46
N ASP A 140 16.41 6.25 5.41
CA ASP A 140 17.02 5.13 4.70
C ASP A 140 16.88 5.22 3.18
N GLN A 141 16.21 6.26 2.70
CA GLN A 141 16.02 6.53 1.29
C GLN A 141 16.79 7.78 0.88
N HIS A 142 16.86 8.03 -0.42
CA HIS A 142 17.44 9.25 -0.93
C HIS A 142 16.69 10.47 -0.39
N SER A 143 17.43 11.56 -0.14
CA SER A 143 16.79 12.80 0.27
C SER A 143 15.77 13.23 -0.77
N PRO A 144 14.57 13.63 -0.36
CA PRO A 144 13.57 14.09 -1.31
C PRO A 144 13.98 15.42 -1.93
N LYS A 145 13.51 15.68 -3.15
CA LYS A 145 13.77 16.95 -3.83
C LYS A 145 13.05 18.14 -3.19
N LEU A 146 11.96 17.87 -2.48
CA LEU A 146 11.14 18.88 -1.83
C LEU A 146 10.98 18.48 -0.37
N PRO A 147 10.88 19.46 0.56
CA PRO A 147 10.59 19.13 1.96
C PRO A 147 9.27 18.38 2.06
N CYS A 148 9.28 17.26 2.78
CA CYS A 148 8.08 16.46 2.96
C CYS A 148 8.16 15.66 4.24
N HIS A 149 7.01 15.15 4.66
CA HIS A 149 6.88 14.28 5.82
C HIS A 149 5.75 13.28 5.57
N LEU A 150 5.62 12.31 6.47
CA LEU A 150 4.52 11.35 6.39
C LEU A 150 3.36 11.83 7.24
N VAL A 151 2.15 11.60 6.75
CA VAL A 151 0.91 11.83 7.48
C VAL A 151 0.36 10.47 7.87
N LYS A 152 0.03 10.30 9.15
CA LYS A 152 -0.58 9.08 9.68
C LYS A 152 -2.09 9.21 9.60
N MET A 153 -2.75 8.16 9.14
CA MET A 153 -4.21 8.10 9.09
C MET A 153 -4.68 6.80 9.71
N SER A 154 -5.84 6.81 10.32
CA SER A 154 -6.41 5.63 10.99
C SER A 154 -7.91 5.57 10.83
N LYS A 155 -8.44 4.35 10.95
CA LYS A 155 -9.86 4.05 10.86
C LYS A 155 -10.21 2.96 11.87
N PRO A 156 -11.31 3.10 12.64
CA PRO A 156 -11.80 2.00 13.48
C PRO A 156 -12.32 0.85 12.60
N LEU A 157 -12.08 -0.38 13.06
CA LEU A 157 -12.50 -1.59 12.34
C LEU A 157 -13.74 -2.23 12.94
N SER A 158 -14.41 -1.57 13.84
CA SER A 158 -15.63 -2.09 14.47
C SER A 158 -16.82 -2.06 13.54
#